data_2ef51466d2df2487b776b8b9477e79c8
#
_entry.id   2ef51466d2df2487b776b8b9477e79c8
#
_cell.length_a   1.000
_cell.length_b   1.000
_cell.length_c   1.000
_cell.angle_alpha   90.00
_cell.angle_beta   90.00
_cell.angle_gamma   90.00
#
_symmetry.space_group_name_H-M   'P 1'
#
loop_
_entity.id
_entity.type
_entity.pdbx_description
1 polymer ?
#
loop_
_entity_poly.entity_id
_entity_poly.type
_entity_poly.pdbx_seq_one_letter_code
_entity_poly.pdbx_strand_id
1 'polypeptide(L)'
;IIMNDVLQAFLSQLGASEETIQEAVAAADPMELPTRHVLLNQGEKPDYCYFLLDGLCHACYLTPDGKQFSKEFYWDQDVLIGFESLINDAPSPFLLETLSASKLLALPVSLLVQWRAQGNPLYLRLLERQLSYKEQKERFMLMHTPEERYQLFTTSFPELLSRIADYQIAS
;
A
#
# COMPACT_ATOMS: atom_id res chain seq x y z
N ILE A 1 0.04 6.12 -20.97
CA ILE A 1 -0.45 4.96 -21.74
C ILE A 1 0.03 3.67 -21.10
N ILE A 2 1.35 3.44 -20.98
CA ILE A 2 1.90 2.23 -20.36
C ILE A 2 1.48 2.13 -18.88
N MET A 3 1.48 3.24 -18.15
CA MET A 3 1.07 3.28 -16.75
C MET A 3 -0.38 2.84 -16.55
N ASN A 4 -1.27 3.31 -17.43
CA ASN A 4 -2.68 2.92 -17.37
C ASN A 4 -2.86 1.44 -17.73
N ASP A 5 -2.03 0.93 -18.64
CA ASP A 5 -2.08 -0.49 -19.04
C ASP A 5 -1.75 -1.42 -17.85
N VAL A 6 -0.78 -1.02 -17.02
CA VAL A 6 -0.43 -1.79 -15.82
C VAL A 6 -1.59 -1.80 -14.82
N LEU A 7 -2.22 -0.65 -14.60
CA LEU A 7 -3.39 -0.55 -13.73
C LEU A 7 -4.56 -1.38 -14.27
N GLN A 8 -4.84 -1.29 -15.57
CA GLN A 8 -5.91 -2.08 -16.21
C GLN A 8 -5.69 -3.58 -16.02
N ALA A 9 -4.46 -4.06 -16.25
CA ALA A 9 -4.11 -5.46 -16.08
C ALA A 9 -4.31 -5.92 -14.65
N PHE A 10 -3.87 -5.11 -13.69
CA PHE A 10 -4.04 -5.41 -12.26
C PHE A 10 -5.52 -5.54 -11.89
N LEU A 11 -6.33 -4.56 -12.27
CA LEU A 11 -7.77 -4.57 -11.96
C LEU A 11 -8.50 -5.69 -12.66
N SER A 12 -8.11 -6.01 -13.88
CA SER A 12 -8.68 -7.13 -14.65
C SER A 12 -8.41 -8.46 -13.95
N GLN A 13 -7.22 -8.65 -13.41
CA GLN A 13 -6.86 -9.87 -12.64
C GLN A 13 -7.71 -10.01 -11.38
N LEU A 14 -8.10 -8.90 -10.78
CA LEU A 14 -9.02 -8.89 -9.63
C LEU A 14 -10.47 -9.09 -10.04
N GLY A 15 -10.74 -9.21 -11.34
CA GLY A 15 -12.09 -9.45 -11.86
C GLY A 15 -12.96 -8.21 -11.92
N ALA A 16 -12.37 -7.01 -11.98
CA ALA A 16 -13.12 -5.78 -12.14
C ALA A 16 -13.84 -5.76 -13.50
N SER A 17 -15.03 -5.16 -13.54
CA SER A 17 -15.74 -4.95 -14.79
C SER A 17 -15.03 -3.90 -15.64
N GLU A 18 -15.27 -3.93 -16.94
CA GLU A 18 -14.71 -2.93 -17.87
C GLU A 18 -15.09 -1.51 -17.46
N GLU A 19 -16.33 -1.30 -17.05
CA GLU A 19 -16.82 -0.01 -16.57
C GLU A 19 -16.01 0.47 -15.35
N THR A 20 -15.79 -0.40 -14.38
CA THR A 20 -15.00 -0.08 -13.18
C THR A 20 -13.55 0.24 -13.52
N ILE A 21 -12.96 -0.53 -14.43
CA ILE A 21 -11.59 -0.29 -14.91
C ILE A 21 -11.49 1.10 -15.55
N GLN A 22 -12.46 1.48 -16.39
CA GLN A 22 -12.45 2.79 -17.03
C GLN A 22 -12.65 3.93 -16.04
N GLU A 23 -13.48 3.74 -15.02
CA GLU A 23 -13.59 4.71 -13.91
C GLU A 23 -12.25 4.94 -13.23
N ALA A 24 -11.54 3.87 -12.90
CA ALA A 24 -10.25 3.95 -12.24
C ALA A 24 -9.20 4.63 -13.12
N VAL A 25 -9.12 4.25 -14.38
CA VAL A 25 -8.16 4.84 -15.34
C VAL A 25 -8.43 6.32 -15.54
N ALA A 26 -9.68 6.71 -15.65
CA ALA A 26 -10.05 8.12 -15.83
C ALA A 26 -9.71 8.98 -14.59
N ALA A 27 -9.76 8.38 -13.41
CA ALA A 27 -9.47 9.07 -12.14
C ALA A 27 -7.99 9.04 -11.75
N ALA A 28 -7.19 8.17 -12.37
CA ALA A 28 -5.80 7.97 -12.00
C ALA A 28 -4.92 9.15 -12.42
N ASP A 29 -4.14 9.67 -11.49
CA ASP A 29 -3.22 10.80 -11.70
C ASP A 29 -1.78 10.32 -11.48
N PRO A 30 -0.92 10.35 -12.52
CA PRO A 30 0.46 9.91 -12.41
C PRO A 30 1.27 10.84 -11.51
N MET A 31 2.11 10.25 -10.66
CA MET A 31 3.01 10.98 -9.77
C MET A 31 4.41 10.36 -9.82
N GLU A 32 5.42 11.21 -9.85
CA GLU A 32 6.81 10.82 -9.65
C GLU A 32 7.31 11.50 -8.39
N LEU A 33 7.74 10.70 -7.40
CA LEU A 33 8.09 11.19 -6.08
C LEU A 33 9.52 10.80 -5.73
N PRO A 34 10.25 11.72 -5.07
CA PRO A 34 11.62 11.40 -4.59
C PRO A 34 11.58 10.48 -3.38
N THR A 35 12.77 10.04 -2.95
CA THR A 35 12.95 9.31 -1.70
C THR A 35 12.49 10.15 -0.52
N ARG A 36 11.88 9.49 0.47
CA ARG A 36 11.43 10.12 1.72
C ARG A 36 10.36 11.20 1.53
N HIS A 37 9.52 11.03 0.52
CA HIS A 37 8.35 11.87 0.34
C HIS A 37 7.17 11.31 1.13
N VAL A 38 6.56 12.17 1.95
CA VAL A 38 5.40 11.76 2.76
C VAL A 38 4.14 11.83 1.90
N LEU A 39 3.48 10.68 1.75
CA LEU A 39 2.20 10.59 1.04
C LEU A 39 1.02 10.86 1.97
N LEU A 40 1.16 10.48 3.24
CA LEU A 40 0.11 10.64 4.24
C LEU A 40 0.75 10.73 5.62
N ASN A 41 0.43 11.79 6.36
CA ASN A 41 0.89 11.91 7.75
C ASN A 41 -0.03 11.15 8.69
N GLN A 42 0.55 10.61 9.76
CA GLN A 42 -0.24 10.03 10.84
C GLN A 42 -1.13 11.12 11.45
N GLY A 43 -2.41 10.84 11.60
CA GLY A 43 -3.39 11.80 12.11
C GLY A 43 -4.10 12.60 11.02
N GLU A 44 -3.68 12.49 9.76
CA GLU A 44 -4.39 13.09 8.63
C GLU A 44 -5.44 12.14 8.07
N LYS A 45 -6.53 12.70 7.56
CA LYS A 45 -7.54 11.93 6.85
C LYS A 45 -7.08 11.76 5.39
N PRO A 46 -7.00 10.52 4.86
CA PRO A 46 -6.52 10.32 3.49
C PRO A 46 -7.53 10.79 2.46
N ASP A 47 -7.06 11.53 1.46
CA ASP A 47 -7.84 11.93 0.28
C ASP A 47 -7.62 11.00 -0.90
N TYR A 48 -6.50 10.27 -0.89
CA TYR A 48 -6.09 9.40 -1.99
C TYR A 48 -5.71 8.02 -1.51
N CYS A 49 -5.86 7.06 -2.41
CA CYS A 49 -5.15 5.79 -2.36
C CYS A 49 -4.18 5.76 -3.56
N TYR A 50 -3.23 4.84 -3.55
CA TYR A 50 -2.16 4.83 -4.53
C TYR A 50 -1.95 3.44 -5.10
N PHE A 51 -1.64 3.39 -6.39
CA PHE A 51 -1.15 2.18 -7.05
C PHE A 51 0.33 2.39 -7.36
N LEU A 52 1.19 1.58 -6.78
CA LEU A 52 2.63 1.72 -6.95
C LEU A 52 3.07 1.01 -8.23
N LEU A 53 3.57 1.79 -9.20
CA LEU A 53 4.06 1.26 -10.46
C LEU A 53 5.49 0.77 -10.34
N ASP A 54 6.35 1.56 -9.69
CA ASP A 54 7.76 1.27 -9.50
C ASP A 54 8.28 2.02 -8.29
N GLY A 55 8.99 1.33 -7.42
CA GLY A 55 9.60 1.93 -6.24
C GLY A 55 9.36 1.13 -4.97
N LEU A 56 9.56 1.80 -3.85
CA LEU A 56 9.38 1.22 -2.53
C LEU A 56 8.77 2.27 -1.59
N CYS A 57 7.71 1.88 -0.90
CA CYS A 57 7.06 2.70 0.10
C CYS A 57 6.91 1.89 1.39
N HIS A 58 6.70 2.58 2.50
CA HIS A 58 6.36 1.91 3.75
C HIS A 58 5.29 2.68 4.51
N ALA A 59 4.56 1.96 5.33
CA ALA A 59 3.68 2.49 6.36
C ALA A 59 4.30 2.21 7.72
N CYS A 60 4.24 3.19 8.63
CA CYS A 60 4.78 3.01 9.96
C CYS A 60 3.97 3.76 11.00
N TYR A 61 4.01 3.25 12.23
CA TYR A 61 3.44 3.89 13.40
C TYR A 61 4.50 4.73 14.09
N LEU A 62 4.15 5.98 14.43
CA LEU A 62 5.02 6.88 15.19
C LEU A 62 4.50 6.95 16.61
N THR A 63 5.40 6.76 17.60
CA THR A 63 5.07 6.92 19.00
C THR A 63 5.32 8.36 19.45
N PRO A 64 4.71 8.80 20.58
CA PRO A 64 4.92 10.17 21.08
C PRO A 64 6.38 10.50 21.39
N ASP A 65 7.20 9.51 21.70
CA ASP A 65 8.64 9.68 21.97
C ASP A 65 9.52 9.61 20.72
N GLY A 66 8.88 9.60 19.53
CA GLY A 66 9.59 9.66 18.25
C GLY A 66 10.08 8.32 17.71
N LYS A 67 9.70 7.20 18.32
CA LYS A 67 10.03 5.89 17.78
C LYS A 67 9.14 5.55 16.61
N GLN A 68 9.69 4.77 15.70
CA GLN A 68 9.02 4.38 14.46
C GLN A 68 8.95 2.86 14.38
N PHE A 69 7.74 2.35 14.17
CA PHE A 69 7.51 0.91 14.00
C PHE A 69 6.97 0.64 12.61
N SER A 70 7.69 -0.18 11.85
CA SER A 70 7.27 -0.56 10.50
C SER A 70 5.99 -1.39 10.57
N LYS A 71 4.98 -0.92 9.83
CA LYS A 71 3.71 -1.64 9.71
C LYS A 71 3.73 -2.53 8.48
N GLU A 72 4.18 -1.98 7.34
CA GLU A 72 4.10 -2.68 6.06
C GLU A 72 5.04 -2.04 5.04
N PHE A 73 5.56 -2.86 4.11
CA PHE A 73 6.31 -2.40 2.96
C PHE A 73 5.51 -2.67 1.69
N TYR A 74 5.63 -1.77 0.72
CA TYR A 74 4.94 -1.86 -0.57
C TYR A 74 5.96 -1.69 -1.68
N TRP A 75 5.85 -2.52 -2.72
CA TRP A 75 6.69 -2.40 -3.90
C TRP A 75 5.86 -2.61 -5.16
N ASP A 76 6.50 -2.86 -6.30
CA ASP A 76 5.85 -2.82 -7.61
C ASP A 76 4.50 -3.55 -7.66
N GLN A 77 3.49 -2.82 -8.17
CA GLN A 77 2.11 -3.26 -8.34
C GLN A 77 1.33 -3.51 -7.05
N ASP A 78 1.79 -2.91 -5.96
CA ASP A 78 1.01 -2.89 -4.72
C ASP A 78 0.03 -1.73 -4.68
N VAL A 79 -1.02 -1.91 -3.88
CA VAL A 79 -2.05 -0.90 -3.64
C VAL A 79 -1.92 -0.39 -2.21
N LEU A 80 -1.80 0.93 -2.07
CA LEU A 80 -1.65 1.60 -0.79
C LEU A 80 -2.99 2.22 -0.40
N ILE A 81 -3.77 1.50 0.38
CA ILE A 81 -5.11 1.92 0.82
C ILE A 81 -5.19 1.88 2.34
N GLY A 82 -5.59 3.00 2.93
CA GLY A 82 -5.87 3.06 4.37
C GLY A 82 -7.29 2.61 4.67
N PHE A 83 -7.55 1.31 4.66
CA PHE A 83 -8.89 0.77 4.89
C PHE A 83 -9.47 1.11 6.26
N GLU A 84 -8.64 1.13 7.30
CA GLU A 84 -9.12 1.49 8.64
C GLU A 84 -9.71 2.90 8.65
N SER A 85 -9.01 3.86 8.05
CA SER A 85 -9.50 5.23 7.93
C SER A 85 -10.75 5.32 7.08
N LEU A 86 -10.80 4.58 5.98
CA LEU A 86 -11.94 4.57 5.08
C LEU A 86 -13.18 3.98 5.76
N ILE A 87 -13.03 2.84 6.41
CA ILE A 87 -14.13 2.12 7.06
C ILE A 87 -14.69 2.91 8.25
N ASN A 88 -13.81 3.50 9.04
CA ASN A 88 -14.17 4.21 10.26
C ASN A 88 -14.38 5.72 10.05
N ASP A 89 -14.15 6.21 8.84
CA ASP A 89 -14.21 7.64 8.50
C ASP A 89 -13.37 8.46 9.50
N ALA A 90 -12.13 8.07 9.69
CA ALA A 90 -11.24 8.58 10.73
C ALA A 90 -9.86 8.93 10.17
N PRO A 91 -9.06 9.74 10.90
CA PRO A 91 -7.68 10.01 10.51
C PRO A 91 -6.82 8.75 10.44
N SER A 92 -5.76 8.79 9.62
CA SER A 92 -4.86 7.67 9.46
C SER A 92 -4.09 7.39 10.75
N PRO A 93 -4.04 6.13 11.21
CA PRO A 93 -3.24 5.77 12.37
C PRO A 93 -1.76 5.61 12.04
N PHE A 94 -1.34 5.77 10.79
CA PHE A 94 0.04 5.56 10.37
C PHE A 94 0.52 6.62 9.38
N LEU A 95 1.85 6.74 9.30
CA LEU A 95 2.56 7.53 8.31
C LEU A 95 2.80 6.66 7.08
N LEU A 96 2.65 7.24 5.89
CA LEU A 96 2.95 6.58 4.62
C LEU A 96 3.96 7.43 3.87
N GLU A 97 5.11 6.86 3.51
CA GLU A 97 6.15 7.58 2.79
C GLU A 97 6.91 6.68 1.82
N THR A 98 7.57 7.31 0.83
CA THR A 98 8.45 6.61 -0.09
C THR A 98 9.79 6.32 0.59
N LEU A 99 10.38 5.17 0.28
CA LEU A 99 11.74 4.81 0.70
C LEU A 99 12.74 4.88 -0.45
N SER A 100 12.23 4.92 -1.69
CA SER A 100 13.03 5.15 -2.89
C SER A 100 12.27 6.09 -3.82
N ALA A 101 12.92 6.60 -4.85
CA ALA A 101 12.23 7.30 -5.92
C ALA A 101 11.15 6.38 -6.47
N SER A 102 9.92 6.88 -6.57
CA SER A 102 8.75 6.04 -6.86
C SER A 102 7.86 6.67 -7.91
N LYS A 103 7.25 5.81 -8.73
CA LYS A 103 6.21 6.18 -9.69
C LYS A 103 4.90 5.55 -9.25
N LEU A 104 3.87 6.38 -9.08
CA LEU A 104 2.58 5.95 -8.56
C LEU A 104 1.45 6.53 -9.40
N LEU A 105 0.29 5.90 -9.27
CA LEU A 105 -0.97 6.49 -9.71
C LEU A 105 -1.79 6.81 -8.46
N ALA A 106 -2.20 8.08 -8.34
CA ALA A 106 -3.07 8.51 -7.25
C ALA A 106 -4.52 8.41 -7.70
N LEU A 107 -5.36 7.78 -6.88
CA LEU A 107 -6.79 7.67 -7.11
C LEU A 107 -7.54 8.28 -5.94
N PRO A 108 -8.61 9.08 -6.18
CA PRO A 108 -9.37 9.65 -5.07
C PRO A 108 -9.97 8.54 -4.20
N VAL A 109 -9.87 8.72 -2.90
CA VAL A 109 -10.48 7.77 -1.94
C VAL A 109 -12.00 7.75 -2.10
N SER A 110 -12.59 8.84 -2.58
CA SER A 110 -14.02 8.92 -2.87
C SER A 110 -14.48 7.87 -3.88
N LEU A 111 -13.59 7.44 -4.78
CA LEU A 111 -13.92 6.38 -5.73
C LEU A 111 -14.13 5.04 -5.01
N LEU A 112 -13.28 4.73 -4.03
CA LEU A 112 -13.43 3.53 -3.20
C LEU A 112 -14.70 3.60 -2.35
N VAL A 113 -15.01 4.77 -1.80
CA VAL A 113 -16.24 5.01 -1.03
C VAL A 113 -17.45 4.76 -1.91
N GLN A 114 -17.42 5.25 -3.15
CA GLN A 114 -18.49 5.03 -4.12
C GLN A 114 -18.66 3.54 -4.44
N TRP A 115 -17.57 2.83 -4.71
CA TRP A 115 -17.63 1.39 -5.00
C TRP A 115 -18.20 0.61 -3.82
N ARG A 116 -17.82 0.98 -2.61
CA ARG A 116 -18.34 0.36 -1.39
C ARG A 116 -19.87 0.55 -1.30
N ALA A 117 -20.33 1.78 -1.49
CA ALA A 117 -21.75 2.13 -1.41
C ALA A 117 -22.58 1.42 -2.49
N GLN A 118 -22.01 1.23 -3.68
CA GLN A 118 -22.66 0.56 -4.81
C GLN A 118 -22.61 -0.97 -4.71
N GLY A 119 -21.90 -1.52 -3.74
CA GLY A 119 -21.68 -2.96 -3.66
C GLY A 119 -20.80 -3.50 -4.79
N ASN A 120 -19.90 -2.68 -5.31
CA ASN A 120 -19.00 -3.10 -6.39
C ASN A 120 -18.06 -4.20 -5.90
N PRO A 121 -18.03 -5.38 -6.56
CA PRO A 121 -17.21 -6.51 -6.11
C PRO A 121 -15.71 -6.20 -6.01
N LEU A 122 -15.22 -5.23 -6.77
CA LEU A 122 -13.81 -4.86 -6.73
C LEU A 122 -13.40 -4.36 -5.33
N TYR A 123 -14.26 -3.58 -4.67
CA TYR A 123 -13.99 -3.10 -3.31
C TYR A 123 -13.74 -4.27 -2.36
N LEU A 124 -14.61 -5.27 -2.39
CA LEU A 124 -14.49 -6.47 -1.54
C LEU A 124 -13.20 -7.23 -1.85
N ARG A 125 -12.85 -7.38 -3.11
CA ARG A 125 -11.63 -8.10 -3.51
C ARG A 125 -10.37 -7.40 -3.08
N LEU A 126 -10.33 -6.07 -3.15
CA LEU A 126 -9.21 -5.28 -2.63
C LEU A 126 -9.09 -5.45 -1.11
N LEU A 127 -10.22 -5.41 -0.42
CA LEU A 127 -10.27 -5.59 1.02
C LEU A 127 -9.79 -7.00 1.43
N GLU A 128 -10.29 -8.02 0.77
CA GLU A 128 -9.89 -9.41 1.02
C GLU A 128 -8.40 -9.64 0.76
N ARG A 129 -7.88 -9.06 -0.33
CA ARG A 129 -6.45 -9.14 -0.65
C ARG A 129 -5.62 -8.56 0.49
N GLN A 130 -6.00 -7.40 1.00
CA GLN A 130 -5.29 -6.78 2.11
C GLN A 130 -5.42 -7.57 3.40
N LEU A 131 -6.60 -8.09 3.70
CA LEU A 131 -6.81 -8.94 4.87
C LEU A 131 -5.93 -10.19 4.83
N SER A 132 -5.87 -10.85 3.68
CA SER A 132 -5.01 -12.02 3.50
C SER A 132 -3.53 -11.70 3.77
N TYR A 133 -3.04 -10.57 3.26
CA TYR A 133 -1.67 -10.13 3.54
C TYR A 133 -1.43 -9.88 5.02
N LYS A 134 -2.38 -9.25 5.70
CA LYS A 134 -2.26 -8.95 7.13
C LYS A 134 -2.23 -10.22 7.97
N GLU A 135 -3.08 -11.18 7.64
CA GLU A 135 -3.12 -12.48 8.33
C GLU A 135 -1.80 -13.24 8.15
N GLN A 136 -1.28 -13.25 6.93
CA GLN A 136 0.00 -13.90 6.63
C GLN A 136 1.15 -13.22 7.36
N LYS A 137 1.15 -11.90 7.39
CA LYS A 137 2.18 -11.12 8.08
C LYS A 137 2.11 -11.35 9.60
N GLU A 138 0.92 -11.33 10.17
CA GLU A 138 0.73 -11.58 11.59
C GLU A 138 1.29 -12.96 11.98
N ARG A 139 0.94 -14.00 11.22
CA ARG A 139 1.47 -15.34 11.45
C ARG A 139 3.00 -15.35 11.35
N PHE A 140 3.56 -14.72 10.34
CA PHE A 140 5.00 -14.60 10.14
C PHE A 140 5.68 -13.92 11.35
N MET A 141 5.11 -12.81 11.81
CA MET A 141 5.66 -12.06 12.95
C MET A 141 5.58 -12.83 14.27
N LEU A 142 4.51 -13.58 14.47
CA LEU A 142 4.30 -14.34 15.71
C LEU A 142 5.11 -15.64 15.75
N MET A 143 5.36 -16.26 14.61
CA MET A 143 6.04 -17.57 14.55
C MET A 143 7.56 -17.47 14.39
N HIS A 144 8.10 -16.27 14.17
CA HIS A 144 9.53 -16.08 13.90
C HIS A 144 10.11 -14.97 14.78
N THR A 145 11.37 -15.16 15.20
CA THR A 145 12.15 -14.12 15.89
C THR A 145 12.54 -13.02 14.91
N PRO A 146 12.97 -11.83 15.38
CA PRO A 146 13.48 -10.78 14.49
C PRO A 146 14.61 -11.27 13.59
N GLU A 147 15.52 -12.10 14.11
CA GLU A 147 16.62 -12.66 13.34
C GLU A 147 16.12 -13.60 12.25
N GLU A 148 15.18 -14.48 12.58
CA GLU A 148 14.57 -15.38 11.60
C GLU A 148 13.83 -14.62 10.51
N ARG A 149 13.11 -13.55 10.89
CA ARG A 149 12.41 -12.69 9.92
C ARG A 149 13.38 -12.05 8.95
N TYR A 150 14.51 -11.56 9.46
CA TYR A 150 15.55 -10.97 8.62
C TYR A 150 16.07 -12.00 7.61
N GLN A 151 16.44 -13.19 8.07
CA GLN A 151 16.96 -14.24 7.20
C GLN A 151 15.96 -14.67 6.13
N LEU A 152 14.71 -14.87 6.51
CA LEU A 152 13.66 -15.26 5.58
C LEU A 152 13.38 -14.17 4.54
N PHE A 153 13.36 -12.92 4.98
CA PHE A 153 13.16 -11.79 4.08
C PHE A 153 14.32 -11.67 3.09
N THR A 154 15.55 -11.77 3.55
CA THR A 154 16.74 -11.67 2.69
C THR A 154 16.82 -12.79 1.68
N THR A 155 16.35 -13.98 2.04
CA THR A 155 16.31 -15.14 1.14
C THR A 155 15.19 -14.99 0.10
N SER A 156 14.04 -14.50 0.51
CA SER A 156 12.85 -14.38 -0.36
C SER A 156 12.87 -13.17 -1.28
N PHE A 157 13.47 -12.06 -0.81
CA PHE A 157 13.45 -10.77 -1.52
C PHE A 157 14.82 -10.11 -1.55
N PRO A 158 15.84 -10.77 -2.13
CA PRO A 158 17.21 -10.24 -2.12
C PRO A 158 17.35 -8.88 -2.82
N GLU A 159 16.52 -8.60 -3.81
CA GLU A 159 16.54 -7.33 -4.54
C GLU A 159 16.12 -6.13 -3.70
N LEU A 160 15.43 -6.35 -2.60
CA LEU A 160 14.98 -5.27 -1.71
C LEU A 160 16.00 -4.92 -0.63
N LEU A 161 17.01 -5.77 -0.41
CA LEU A 161 18.01 -5.56 0.63
C LEU A 161 18.77 -4.23 0.49
N SER A 162 19.04 -3.81 -0.73
CA SER A 162 19.74 -2.56 -1.00
C SER A 162 18.87 -1.33 -0.74
N ARG A 163 17.57 -1.50 -0.57
CA ARG A 163 16.60 -0.41 -0.39
C ARG A 163 16.13 -0.25 1.04
N ILE A 164 16.21 -1.30 1.87
CA ILE A 164 15.63 -1.34 3.20
C ILE A 164 16.74 -1.52 4.23
N ALA A 165 16.77 -0.68 5.27
CA ALA A 165 17.71 -0.84 6.35
C ALA A 165 17.37 -2.09 7.17
N ASP A 166 18.39 -2.80 7.66
CA ASP A 166 18.25 -4.07 8.35
C ASP A 166 17.31 -3.99 9.55
N TYR A 167 17.40 -2.90 10.34
CA TYR A 167 16.53 -2.72 11.50
C TYR A 167 15.04 -2.58 11.12
N GLN A 168 14.75 -2.08 9.94
CA GLN A 168 13.37 -1.96 9.44
C GLN A 168 12.79 -3.34 9.10
N ILE A 169 13.61 -4.24 8.57
CA ILE A 169 13.18 -5.60 8.25
C ILE A 169 12.86 -6.37 9.53
N ALA A 170 13.67 -6.19 10.57
CA ALA A 170 13.51 -6.90 11.84
C ALA A 170 12.42 -6.32 12.74
N SER A 171 12.01 -5.09 12.52
CA SER A 171 10.96 -4.43 13.31
C SER A 171 9.52 -4.81 12.90
#